data_4e3b32aef63fff146953e415102d471a
#
_entry.id   4e3b32aef63fff146953e415102d471a
#
_cell.length_a   1.000
_cell.length_b   1.000
_cell.length_c   1.000
_cell.angle_alpha   90.00
_cell.angle_beta   90.00
_cell.angle_gamma   90.00
#
_symmetry.space_group_name_H-M   'P 1'
#
loop_
_entity.id
_entity.type
_entity.pdbx_description
1 polymer ?
#
loop_
_entity_poly.entity_id
_entity_poly.type
_entity_poly.pdbx_seq_one_letter_code
_entity_poly.pdbx_strand_id
1 'polypeptide(L)'
;MKPIEFSIAGIGAWGAGFENWPQLQQLLSGEQFEAHTLKGPKPEIIPANERRRAPLPVRLAVEASWQATQASGYDAKDLSCVFVSGLGDTQLTDYMCKVLAGENKALSPTKFHNSVHNAAAGYWTISTGCMQAANSVAGFDNSVSLTLLEALIQADAEQRPMLITFYDAPSSQVLKELLKNEQSFAVSLVVVPSSLSKSKANLSISVDSEPGTWSQANWCVDLNNCYQTNPVARVLSLLALFAQGSGSSNSISMPLSEATSLTIQQLKS
;
A
#
# COMPACT_ATOMS: atom_id res chain seq x y z
N MET A 1 -1.83 -25.08 0.57
CA MET A 1 -0.66 -24.48 1.28
C MET A 1 -0.94 -24.55 2.78
N LYS A 2 0.09 -24.81 3.63
CA LYS A 2 -0.11 -24.68 5.09
C LYS A 2 -0.39 -23.21 5.40
N PRO A 3 -1.37 -22.87 6.25
CA PRO A 3 -1.62 -21.49 6.63
C PRO A 3 -0.37 -20.82 7.23
N ILE A 4 -0.11 -19.57 6.86
CA ILE A 4 0.96 -18.76 7.43
C ILE A 4 0.34 -17.83 8.46
N GLU A 5 0.86 -17.86 9.66
CA GLU A 5 0.40 -17.02 10.77
C GLU A 5 1.32 -15.82 10.96
N PHE A 6 0.75 -14.65 11.16
CA PHE A 6 1.47 -13.40 11.31
C PHE A 6 0.74 -12.38 12.17
N SER A 7 1.44 -11.34 12.57
CA SER A 7 0.89 -10.17 13.25
C SER A 7 1.19 -8.91 12.46
N ILE A 8 0.35 -7.88 12.60
CA ILE A 8 0.64 -6.54 12.12
C ILE A 8 1.12 -5.73 13.33
N ALA A 9 2.40 -5.33 13.30
CA ALA A 9 3.05 -4.57 14.36
C ALA A 9 2.86 -3.06 14.23
N GLY A 10 2.64 -2.56 13.01
CA GLY A 10 2.44 -1.14 12.76
C GLY A 10 1.69 -0.89 11.48
N ILE A 11 0.86 0.15 11.47
CA ILE A 11 0.08 0.61 10.32
C ILE A 11 0.33 2.09 10.13
N GLY A 12 0.60 2.50 8.89
CA GLY A 12 0.65 3.88 8.46
C GLY A 12 -0.32 4.09 7.30
N ALA A 13 -0.88 5.30 7.20
CA ALA A 13 -1.87 5.58 6.18
C ALA A 13 -1.85 7.07 5.78
N TRP A 14 -2.08 7.34 4.51
CA TRP A 14 -2.28 8.68 3.99
C TRP A 14 -3.16 8.65 2.75
N GLY A 15 -4.15 9.52 2.67
CA GLY A 15 -5.06 9.57 1.52
C GLY A 15 -5.95 10.80 1.51
N ALA A 16 -6.88 10.87 0.56
CA ALA A 16 -7.88 11.91 0.53
C ALA A 16 -8.80 11.78 1.76
N GLY A 17 -8.73 12.77 2.66
CA GLY A 17 -9.54 12.81 3.87
C GLY A 17 -8.92 12.16 5.11
N PHE A 18 -7.70 11.61 5.04
CA PHE A 18 -6.97 11.10 6.20
C PHE A 18 -5.45 11.25 6.03
N GLU A 19 -4.76 11.50 7.13
CA GLU A 19 -3.30 11.69 7.16
C GLU A 19 -2.56 10.61 7.96
N ASN A 20 -3.30 9.70 8.63
CA ASN A 20 -2.73 8.66 9.48
C ASN A 20 -3.72 7.51 9.69
N TRP A 21 -3.22 6.42 10.31
CA TRP A 21 -4.04 5.24 10.62
C TRP A 21 -5.24 5.54 11.55
N PRO A 22 -5.13 6.27 12.67
CA PRO A 22 -6.29 6.59 13.51
C PRO A 22 -7.45 7.26 12.75
N GLN A 23 -7.17 8.20 11.86
CA GLN A 23 -8.19 8.84 11.03
C GLN A 23 -8.82 7.86 10.02
N LEU A 24 -8.00 7.03 9.36
CA LEU A 24 -8.52 6.00 8.48
C LEU A 24 -9.38 4.99 9.25
N GLN A 25 -8.99 4.61 10.46
CA GLN A 25 -9.76 3.70 11.31
C GLN A 25 -11.14 4.27 11.66
N GLN A 26 -11.25 5.56 11.96
CA GLN A 26 -12.52 6.25 12.17
C GLN A 26 -13.42 6.16 10.92
N LEU A 27 -12.87 6.44 9.73
CA LEU A 27 -13.62 6.31 8.47
C LEU A 27 -14.11 4.88 8.23
N LEU A 28 -13.27 3.86 8.53
CA LEU A 28 -13.63 2.45 8.40
C LEU A 28 -14.72 2.03 9.40
N SER A 29 -14.80 2.69 10.55
CA SER A 29 -15.83 2.48 11.58
C SER A 29 -17.16 3.16 11.24
N GLY A 30 -17.23 3.93 10.14
CA GLY A 30 -18.43 4.63 9.69
C GLY A 30 -18.58 6.05 10.25
N GLU A 31 -17.55 6.59 10.90
CA GLU A 31 -17.52 8.00 11.29
C GLU A 31 -17.41 8.87 10.03
N GLN A 32 -18.18 9.97 9.99
CA GLN A 32 -18.09 10.93 8.90
C GLN A 32 -16.90 11.87 9.15
N PHE A 33 -16.04 11.96 8.17
CA PHE A 33 -14.92 12.88 8.15
C PHE A 33 -15.08 13.83 6.95
N GLU A 34 -14.87 15.13 7.13
CA GLU A 34 -14.83 16.04 6.00
C GLU A 34 -13.55 15.79 5.20
N ALA A 35 -13.71 15.36 3.96
CA ALA A 35 -12.59 15.20 3.04
C ALA A 35 -11.94 16.56 2.78
N HIS A 36 -10.78 16.79 3.34
CA HIS A 36 -9.97 17.93 2.99
C HIS A 36 -9.15 17.62 1.74
N THR A 37 -9.11 18.58 0.81
CA THR A 37 -8.20 18.50 -0.35
C THR A 37 -6.78 18.73 0.16
N LEU A 38 -6.14 17.65 0.59
CA LEU A 38 -4.80 17.71 1.13
C LEU A 38 -3.77 17.86 -0.01
N LYS A 39 -2.92 18.86 0.11
CA LYS A 39 -1.65 18.85 -0.65
C LYS A 39 -0.88 17.64 -0.18
N GLY A 40 -0.50 16.74 -1.08
CA GLY A 40 0.21 15.51 -0.75
C GLY A 40 1.26 15.63 0.35
N PRO A 41 1.63 14.53 1.02
CA PRO A 41 2.46 14.53 2.22
C PRO A 41 3.85 15.12 1.98
N LYS A 42 4.50 15.49 3.05
CA LYS A 42 5.89 16.01 3.05
C LYS A 42 6.76 15.17 3.98
N PRO A 43 7.05 13.91 3.61
CA PRO A 43 7.78 13.00 4.48
C PRO A 43 9.12 13.60 4.93
N GLU A 44 9.27 13.82 6.24
CA GLU A 44 10.44 14.51 6.81
C GLU A 44 11.71 13.69 6.70
N ILE A 45 11.58 12.37 6.62
CA ILE A 45 12.70 11.47 6.47
C ILE A 45 13.44 11.66 5.13
N ILE A 46 12.76 12.16 4.08
CA ILE A 46 13.41 12.53 2.83
C ILE A 46 14.08 13.90 3.00
N PRO A 47 15.39 14.03 2.74
CA PRO A 47 16.09 15.31 2.79
C PRO A 47 15.38 16.39 1.96
N ALA A 48 15.34 17.61 2.43
CA ALA A 48 14.52 18.70 1.87
C ALA A 48 14.75 18.93 0.36
N ASN A 49 15.99 18.79 -0.12
CA ASN A 49 16.31 18.96 -1.53
C ASN A 49 15.77 17.82 -2.41
N GLU A 50 15.87 16.58 -1.93
CA GLU A 50 15.33 15.40 -2.61
C GLU A 50 13.80 15.38 -2.54
N ARG A 51 13.20 15.75 -1.41
CA ARG A 51 11.75 15.83 -1.22
C ARG A 51 11.07 16.77 -2.20
N ARG A 52 11.72 17.87 -2.61
CA ARG A 52 11.21 18.77 -3.66
C ARG A 52 11.15 18.12 -5.04
N ARG A 53 12.00 17.14 -5.29
CA ARG A 53 12.10 16.39 -6.56
C ARG A 53 11.28 15.12 -6.56
N ALA A 54 10.91 14.61 -5.37
CA ALA A 54 10.14 13.40 -5.21
C ALA A 54 8.71 13.58 -5.76
N PRO A 55 8.26 12.75 -6.70
CA PRO A 55 6.91 12.79 -7.22
C PRO A 55 5.89 12.39 -6.15
N LEU A 56 4.62 12.72 -6.40
CA LEU A 56 3.55 12.45 -5.43
C LEU A 56 3.48 10.98 -5.00
N PRO A 57 3.52 9.97 -5.91
CA PRO A 57 3.48 8.57 -5.51
C PRO A 57 4.61 8.20 -4.52
N VAL A 58 5.82 8.67 -4.76
CA VAL A 58 6.96 8.45 -3.85
C VAL A 58 6.72 9.06 -2.47
N ARG A 59 6.21 10.29 -2.42
CA ARG A 59 5.92 10.96 -1.15
C ARG A 59 4.83 10.25 -0.36
N LEU A 60 3.79 9.77 -1.04
CA LEU A 60 2.72 8.95 -0.44
C LEU A 60 3.29 7.67 0.18
N ALA A 61 4.06 6.93 -0.61
CA ALA A 61 4.66 5.67 -0.18
C ALA A 61 5.58 5.86 1.03
N VAL A 62 6.49 6.83 0.97
CA VAL A 62 7.47 7.06 2.05
C VAL A 62 6.80 7.56 3.32
N GLU A 63 5.77 8.42 3.22
CA GLU A 63 5.02 8.89 4.39
C GLU A 63 4.32 7.75 5.12
N ALA A 64 3.54 6.94 4.40
CA ALA A 64 2.85 5.80 5.00
C ALA A 64 3.84 4.77 5.58
N SER A 65 4.96 4.50 4.87
CA SER A 65 6.03 3.62 5.35
C SER A 65 6.65 4.10 6.65
N TRP A 66 6.91 5.39 6.75
CA TRP A 66 7.50 5.99 7.95
C TRP A 66 6.56 5.88 9.14
N GLN A 67 5.27 6.19 8.96
CA GLN A 67 4.25 6.06 10.01
C GLN A 67 4.15 4.60 10.51
N ALA A 68 4.07 3.62 9.58
CA ALA A 68 4.00 2.20 9.94
C ALA A 68 5.23 1.74 10.72
N THR A 69 6.42 2.16 10.29
CA THR A 69 7.68 1.82 10.95
C THR A 69 7.73 2.41 12.36
N GLN A 70 7.39 3.69 12.52
CA GLN A 70 7.34 4.33 13.86
C GLN A 70 6.34 3.64 14.79
N ALA A 71 5.16 3.27 14.28
CA ALA A 71 4.13 2.58 15.05
C ALA A 71 4.54 1.16 15.45
N SER A 72 5.38 0.50 14.65
CA SER A 72 5.79 -0.89 14.87
C SER A 72 6.86 -1.07 15.95
N GLY A 73 7.66 -0.03 16.21
CA GLY A 73 8.82 -0.09 17.08
C GLY A 73 10.05 -0.82 16.49
N TYR A 74 10.00 -1.24 15.22
CA TYR A 74 11.15 -1.78 14.51
C TYR A 74 12.01 -0.65 13.91
N ASP A 75 13.33 -0.87 13.80
CA ASP A 75 14.20 0.03 13.03
C ASP A 75 13.95 -0.19 11.52
N ALA A 76 13.80 0.91 10.79
CA ALA A 76 13.64 0.87 9.32
C ALA A 76 14.77 0.10 8.61
N LYS A 77 15.98 0.09 9.18
CA LYS A 77 17.15 -0.61 8.64
C LYS A 77 17.03 -2.12 8.67
N ASP A 78 16.19 -2.65 9.56
CA ASP A 78 16.03 -4.09 9.77
C ASP A 78 14.87 -4.69 8.97
N LEU A 79 14.05 -3.84 8.33
CA LEU A 79 12.87 -4.25 7.58
C LEU A 79 13.21 -4.55 6.13
N SER A 80 13.03 -5.80 5.68
CA SER A 80 12.83 -6.06 4.25
C SER A 80 11.56 -5.36 3.78
N CYS A 81 11.48 -4.94 2.53
CA CYS A 81 10.34 -4.14 2.08
C CYS A 81 9.80 -4.55 0.70
N VAL A 82 8.49 -4.42 0.54
CA VAL A 82 7.79 -4.56 -0.73
C VAL A 82 6.93 -3.33 -0.96
N PHE A 83 7.17 -2.66 -2.09
CA PHE A 83 6.42 -1.49 -2.52
C PHE A 83 5.48 -1.87 -3.67
N VAL A 84 4.23 -1.46 -3.58
CA VAL A 84 3.16 -1.91 -4.47
C VAL A 84 2.42 -0.72 -5.03
N SER A 85 2.41 -0.61 -6.35
CA SER A 85 1.58 0.34 -7.08
C SER A 85 0.83 -0.40 -8.19
N GLY A 86 -0.49 -0.28 -8.22
CA GLY A 86 -1.32 -0.91 -9.26
C GLY A 86 -1.32 -0.12 -10.57
N LEU A 87 -1.15 1.20 -10.49
CA LEU A 87 -1.28 2.11 -11.63
C LEU A 87 0.06 2.72 -12.09
N GLY A 88 1.08 2.73 -11.23
CA GLY A 88 2.32 3.44 -11.46
C GLY A 88 2.16 4.96 -11.46
N ASP A 89 3.19 5.70 -11.88
CA ASP A 89 3.12 7.16 -12.03
C ASP A 89 2.61 7.53 -13.42
N THR A 90 1.30 7.55 -13.57
CA THR A 90 0.63 7.88 -14.85
C THR A 90 0.85 9.33 -15.26
N GLN A 91 1.06 10.26 -14.33
CA GLN A 91 1.37 11.67 -14.60
C GLN A 91 2.75 11.79 -15.27
N LEU A 92 3.71 11.04 -14.77
CA LEU A 92 5.06 10.99 -15.32
C LEU A 92 5.06 10.32 -16.69
N THR A 93 4.33 9.22 -16.84
CA THR A 93 4.16 8.52 -18.13
C THR A 93 3.56 9.44 -19.19
N ASP A 94 2.50 10.16 -18.88
CA ASP A 94 1.87 11.15 -19.78
C ASP A 94 2.85 12.26 -20.18
N TYR A 95 3.58 12.80 -19.21
CA TYR A 95 4.63 13.78 -19.47
C TYR A 95 5.69 13.23 -20.44
N MET A 96 6.22 12.03 -20.21
CA MET A 96 7.25 11.44 -21.05
C MET A 96 6.73 11.18 -22.48
N CYS A 97 5.52 10.65 -22.62
CA CYS A 97 4.88 10.43 -23.91
C CYS A 97 4.72 11.74 -24.71
N LYS A 98 4.27 12.82 -24.05
CA LYS A 98 4.13 14.15 -24.67
C LYS A 98 5.47 14.72 -25.15
N VAL A 99 6.52 14.60 -24.34
CA VAL A 99 7.85 15.08 -24.72
C VAL A 99 8.41 14.27 -25.91
N LEU A 100 8.27 12.94 -25.88
CA LEU A 100 8.78 12.07 -26.94
C LEU A 100 7.99 12.21 -28.27
N ALA A 101 6.72 12.56 -28.21
CA ALA A 101 5.88 12.85 -29.39
C ALA A 101 6.13 14.24 -29.98
N GLY A 102 6.74 15.15 -29.21
CA GLY A 102 7.06 16.51 -29.67
C GLY A 102 8.33 16.58 -30.51
N GLU A 103 8.61 17.77 -31.06
CA GLU A 103 9.82 18.04 -31.83
C GLU A 103 11.09 17.98 -30.99
N ASN A 104 11.06 18.63 -29.84
CA ASN A 104 12.17 18.60 -28.86
C ASN A 104 11.99 17.42 -27.90
N LYS A 105 12.74 16.34 -28.08
CA LYS A 105 12.69 15.12 -27.29
C LYS A 105 13.53 15.16 -26.02
N ALA A 106 13.85 16.35 -25.50
CA ALA A 106 14.68 16.54 -24.32
C ALA A 106 13.89 16.25 -23.05
N LEU A 107 14.07 15.05 -22.48
CA LEU A 107 13.51 14.66 -21.20
C LEU A 107 14.26 15.32 -20.04
N SER A 108 13.52 15.71 -19.00
CA SER A 108 14.13 16.15 -17.73
C SER A 108 14.88 14.99 -17.08
N PRO A 109 16.17 15.11 -16.74
CA PRO A 109 16.92 14.05 -16.06
C PRO A 109 16.28 13.62 -14.73
N THR A 110 15.78 14.58 -13.94
CA THR A 110 15.09 14.30 -12.69
C THR A 110 13.80 13.49 -12.90
N LYS A 111 13.00 13.82 -13.91
CA LYS A 111 11.79 13.07 -14.22
C LYS A 111 12.11 11.68 -14.77
N PHE A 112 13.14 11.58 -15.61
CA PHE A 112 13.59 10.28 -16.09
C PHE A 112 14.10 9.40 -14.96
N HIS A 113 14.86 9.94 -14.02
CA HIS A 113 15.32 9.22 -12.83
C HIS A 113 14.14 8.63 -12.00
N ASN A 114 13.04 9.36 -11.92
CA ASN A 114 11.83 8.92 -11.17
C ASN A 114 10.91 8.00 -11.97
N SER A 115 11.21 7.68 -13.24
CA SER A 115 10.33 6.87 -14.09
C SER A 115 10.42 5.36 -13.84
N VAL A 116 11.36 4.92 -13.03
CA VAL A 116 11.52 3.52 -12.69
C VAL A 116 10.48 3.07 -11.67
N HIS A 117 9.96 1.86 -11.84
CA HIS A 117 8.90 1.33 -10.96
C HIS A 117 9.32 1.26 -9.49
N ASN A 118 10.60 1.04 -9.22
CA ASN A 118 11.17 0.97 -7.87
C ASN A 118 11.58 2.35 -7.28
N ALA A 119 11.14 3.46 -7.85
CA ALA A 119 11.50 4.78 -7.33
C ALA A 119 11.16 4.95 -5.85
N ALA A 120 9.97 4.54 -5.40
CA ALA A 120 9.56 4.64 -4.00
C ALA A 120 10.46 3.82 -3.08
N ALA A 121 10.78 2.59 -3.45
CA ALA A 121 11.71 1.73 -2.72
C ALA A 121 13.11 2.36 -2.63
N GLY A 122 13.59 2.96 -3.71
CA GLY A 122 14.89 3.66 -3.75
C GLY A 122 14.93 4.87 -2.81
N TYR A 123 13.90 5.72 -2.84
CA TYR A 123 13.80 6.85 -1.89
C TYR A 123 13.74 6.37 -0.44
N TRP A 124 12.97 5.31 -0.16
CA TRP A 124 12.88 4.71 1.17
C TRP A 124 14.22 4.19 1.67
N THR A 125 14.86 3.30 0.90
CA THR A 125 16.11 2.65 1.31
C THR A 125 17.25 3.65 1.48
N ILE A 126 17.35 4.65 0.61
CA ILE A 126 18.36 5.73 0.73
C ILE A 126 18.07 6.60 1.97
N SER A 127 16.82 7.00 2.18
CA SER A 127 16.47 7.90 3.28
C SER A 127 16.61 7.25 4.66
N THR A 128 16.39 5.94 4.76
CA THR A 128 16.51 5.18 6.01
C THR A 128 17.89 4.57 6.22
N GLY A 129 18.69 4.46 5.16
CA GLY A 129 19.92 3.67 5.17
C GLY A 129 19.68 2.16 5.23
N CYS A 130 18.48 1.71 4.84
CA CYS A 130 18.12 0.29 4.80
C CYS A 130 18.88 -0.43 3.69
N MET A 131 19.52 -1.55 4.02
CA MET A 131 20.26 -2.42 3.10
C MET A 131 19.62 -3.81 2.98
N GLN A 132 18.41 -4.00 3.51
CA GLN A 132 17.66 -5.23 3.38
C GLN A 132 17.05 -5.39 1.98
N ALA A 133 16.55 -6.59 1.68
CA ALA A 133 15.88 -6.86 0.42
C ALA A 133 14.70 -5.88 0.18
N ALA A 134 14.61 -5.36 -1.04
CA ALA A 134 13.58 -4.40 -1.44
C ALA A 134 13.02 -4.78 -2.81
N ASN A 135 11.72 -5.04 -2.88
CA ASN A 135 11.00 -5.36 -4.10
C ASN A 135 9.99 -4.26 -4.45
N SER A 136 9.65 -4.17 -5.75
CA SER A 136 8.56 -3.34 -6.24
C SER A 136 7.68 -4.18 -7.16
N VAL A 137 6.39 -4.25 -6.84
CA VAL A 137 5.43 -5.17 -7.44
C VAL A 137 4.26 -4.39 -8.05
N ALA A 138 3.71 -4.92 -9.14
CA ALA A 138 2.46 -4.45 -9.75
C ALA A 138 1.66 -5.66 -10.23
N GLY A 139 0.35 -5.64 -9.99
CA GLY A 139 -0.57 -6.70 -10.39
C GLY A 139 -1.95 -6.15 -10.73
N PHE A 140 -2.05 -4.83 -11.02
CA PHE A 140 -3.29 -4.12 -11.28
C PHE A 140 -4.37 -4.47 -10.23
N ASP A 141 -5.52 -4.99 -10.61
CA ASP A 141 -6.62 -5.31 -9.68
C ASP A 141 -6.24 -6.34 -8.59
N ASN A 142 -5.28 -7.20 -8.85
CA ASN A 142 -4.81 -8.22 -7.91
C ASN A 142 -3.53 -7.81 -7.14
N SER A 143 -3.10 -6.55 -7.26
CA SER A 143 -1.88 -6.05 -6.61
C SER A 143 -1.84 -6.35 -5.11
N VAL A 144 -2.96 -6.18 -4.41
CA VAL A 144 -3.01 -6.38 -2.95
C VAL A 144 -2.86 -7.84 -2.57
N SER A 145 -3.67 -8.73 -3.14
CA SER A 145 -3.66 -10.15 -2.78
C SER A 145 -2.34 -10.85 -3.17
N LEU A 146 -1.83 -10.57 -4.38
CA LEU A 146 -0.57 -11.12 -4.85
C LEU A 146 0.61 -10.68 -3.96
N THR A 147 0.64 -9.39 -3.62
CA THR A 147 1.73 -8.85 -2.78
C THR A 147 1.65 -9.33 -1.34
N LEU A 148 0.45 -9.42 -0.76
CA LEU A 148 0.30 -9.98 0.58
C LEU A 148 0.80 -11.44 0.62
N LEU A 149 0.45 -12.24 -0.39
CA LEU A 149 0.92 -13.62 -0.49
C LEU A 149 2.44 -13.67 -0.61
N GLU A 150 3.04 -12.92 -1.55
CA GLU A 150 4.50 -12.89 -1.76
C GLU A 150 5.24 -12.43 -0.50
N ALA A 151 4.84 -11.28 0.06
CA ALA A 151 5.52 -10.69 1.20
C ALA A 151 5.42 -11.56 2.47
N LEU A 152 4.26 -12.20 2.71
CA LEU A 152 4.09 -13.05 3.89
C LEU A 152 4.82 -14.39 3.74
N ILE A 153 4.90 -14.97 2.53
CA ILE A 153 5.75 -16.14 2.26
C ILE A 153 7.22 -15.78 2.48
N GLN A 154 7.67 -14.63 1.98
CA GLN A 154 9.04 -14.19 2.17
C GLN A 154 9.35 -13.92 3.65
N ALA A 155 8.47 -13.22 4.37
CA ALA A 155 8.63 -12.97 5.81
C ALA A 155 8.73 -14.27 6.62
N ASP A 156 7.88 -15.26 6.31
CA ASP A 156 7.89 -16.57 6.97
C ASP A 156 9.15 -17.38 6.62
N ALA A 157 9.55 -17.42 5.35
CA ALA A 157 10.72 -18.15 4.89
C ALA A 157 12.04 -17.58 5.46
N GLU A 158 12.16 -16.25 5.50
CA GLU A 158 13.36 -15.56 5.99
C GLU A 158 13.34 -15.33 7.51
N GLN A 159 12.21 -15.64 8.19
CA GLN A 159 12.00 -15.39 9.61
C GLN A 159 12.37 -13.96 9.99
N ARG A 160 11.72 -12.99 9.32
CA ARG A 160 12.09 -11.59 9.40
C ARG A 160 10.84 -10.70 9.29
N PRO A 161 10.79 -9.56 10.05
CA PRO A 161 9.72 -8.58 9.85
C PRO A 161 9.85 -7.92 8.48
N MET A 162 8.70 -7.53 7.90
CA MET A 162 8.65 -6.93 6.57
C MET A 162 7.72 -5.73 6.52
N LEU A 163 8.15 -4.69 5.81
CA LEU A 163 7.33 -3.53 5.47
C LEU A 163 6.67 -3.76 4.10
N ILE A 164 5.35 -3.66 4.06
CA ILE A 164 4.56 -3.74 2.82
C ILE A 164 3.89 -2.38 2.62
N THR A 165 4.13 -1.73 1.49
CA THR A 165 3.60 -0.40 1.20
C THR A 165 2.79 -0.38 -0.08
N PHE A 166 1.50 -0.13 0.04
CA PHE A 166 0.52 0.03 -1.03
C PHE A 166 0.33 1.52 -1.32
N TYR A 167 0.51 1.97 -2.57
CA TYR A 167 0.40 3.39 -2.89
C TYR A 167 0.04 3.62 -4.35
N ASP A 168 -0.91 4.52 -4.60
CA ASP A 168 -1.20 5.07 -5.91
C ASP A 168 -1.58 6.55 -5.81
N ALA A 169 -1.19 7.32 -6.81
CA ALA A 169 -1.59 8.72 -6.98
C ALA A 169 -2.73 8.84 -8.01
N PRO A 170 -3.42 9.98 -8.06
CA PRO A 170 -4.45 10.23 -9.07
C PRO A 170 -3.95 10.01 -10.50
N SER A 171 -4.78 9.39 -11.32
CA SER A 171 -4.47 9.14 -12.73
C SER A 171 -4.25 10.44 -13.51
N SER A 172 -3.42 10.37 -14.55
CA SER A 172 -3.25 11.51 -15.47
C SER A 172 -4.55 11.85 -16.18
N GLN A 173 -4.72 13.09 -16.59
CA GLN A 173 -5.94 13.55 -17.26
C GLN A 173 -6.29 12.73 -18.51
N VAL A 174 -5.27 12.25 -19.23
CA VAL A 174 -5.46 11.42 -20.43
C VAL A 174 -6.01 10.04 -20.10
N LEU A 175 -5.61 9.48 -18.94
CA LEU A 175 -6.02 8.14 -18.51
C LEU A 175 -7.19 8.16 -17.51
N LYS A 176 -7.69 9.34 -17.13
CA LYS A 176 -8.72 9.50 -16.12
C LYS A 176 -10.00 8.69 -16.42
N GLU A 177 -10.48 8.74 -17.65
CA GLU A 177 -11.70 8.03 -18.06
C GLU A 177 -11.52 6.50 -18.06
N LEU A 178 -10.30 6.03 -18.30
CA LEU A 178 -9.99 4.60 -18.31
C LEU A 178 -9.75 4.06 -16.90
N LEU A 179 -8.91 4.72 -16.11
CA LEU A 179 -8.47 4.24 -14.80
C LEU A 179 -9.38 4.71 -13.66
N LYS A 180 -10.08 5.82 -13.83
CA LYS A 180 -11.04 6.41 -12.88
C LYS A 180 -10.50 6.71 -11.47
N ASN A 181 -9.19 6.54 -11.22
CA ASN A 181 -8.58 6.87 -9.94
C ASN A 181 -8.33 8.38 -9.84
N GLU A 182 -9.09 9.07 -9.00
CA GLU A 182 -8.99 10.51 -8.77
C GLU A 182 -8.36 10.85 -7.41
N GLN A 183 -8.08 9.86 -6.57
CA GLN A 183 -7.65 10.05 -5.20
C GLN A 183 -6.25 9.52 -4.95
N SER A 184 -5.52 10.23 -4.09
CA SER A 184 -4.28 9.73 -3.51
C SER A 184 -4.59 8.70 -2.43
N PHE A 185 -3.84 7.61 -2.42
CA PHE A 185 -3.98 6.58 -1.40
C PHE A 185 -2.64 5.93 -1.11
N ALA A 186 -2.31 5.78 0.16
CA ALA A 186 -1.19 4.96 0.61
C ALA A 186 -1.51 4.32 1.97
N VAL A 187 -1.16 3.06 2.09
CA VAL A 187 -1.19 2.29 3.34
C VAL A 187 0.09 1.47 3.43
N SER A 188 0.68 1.45 4.61
CA SER A 188 1.83 0.60 4.89
C SER A 188 1.58 -0.25 6.12
N LEU A 189 2.07 -1.48 6.08
CA LEU A 189 1.96 -2.47 7.14
C LEU A 189 3.35 -2.97 7.50
N VAL A 190 3.68 -3.03 8.79
CA VAL A 190 4.81 -3.85 9.26
C VAL A 190 4.25 -5.17 9.73
N VAL A 191 4.55 -6.23 8.99
CA VAL A 191 4.13 -7.61 9.27
C VAL A 191 5.24 -8.39 9.95
N VAL A 192 4.87 -9.26 10.89
CA VAL A 192 5.83 -10.04 11.69
C VAL A 192 5.37 -11.50 11.69
N PRO A 193 6.21 -12.46 11.26
CA PRO A 193 5.91 -13.88 11.37
C PRO A 193 5.58 -14.28 12.82
N SER A 194 4.68 -15.24 13.00
CA SER A 194 4.26 -15.68 14.33
C SER A 194 5.41 -16.16 15.22
N SER A 195 6.43 -16.76 14.62
CA SER A 195 7.64 -17.21 15.32
C SER A 195 8.47 -16.09 15.96
N LEU A 196 8.37 -14.86 15.46
CA LEU A 196 9.10 -13.69 15.98
C LEU A 196 8.21 -12.75 16.79
N SER A 197 6.89 -12.92 16.71
CA SER A 197 5.96 -12.06 17.42
C SER A 197 6.03 -12.29 18.92
N LYS A 198 6.14 -11.21 19.69
CA LYS A 198 6.05 -11.25 21.17
C LYS A 198 4.62 -11.51 21.66
N SER A 199 3.64 -11.30 20.80
CA SER A 199 2.22 -11.61 21.02
C SER A 199 1.82 -12.81 20.15
N LYS A 200 0.71 -13.48 20.49
CA LYS A 200 0.14 -14.49 19.59
C LYS A 200 -0.15 -13.88 18.22
N ALA A 201 0.08 -14.65 17.16
CA ALA A 201 -0.34 -14.26 15.82
C ALA A 201 -1.82 -13.90 15.83
N ASN A 202 -2.17 -12.79 15.21
CA ASN A 202 -3.56 -12.32 15.18
C ASN A 202 -4.24 -12.56 13.82
N LEU A 203 -3.49 -13.00 12.83
CA LEU A 203 -3.97 -13.30 11.48
C LEU A 203 -3.33 -14.58 10.95
N SER A 204 -4.07 -15.27 10.07
CA SER A 204 -3.53 -16.34 9.22
C SER A 204 -3.94 -16.13 7.78
N ILE A 205 -3.08 -16.54 6.84
CA ILE A 205 -3.41 -16.59 5.41
C ILE A 205 -3.38 -18.01 4.88
N SER A 206 -4.26 -18.30 3.93
CA SER A 206 -4.30 -19.51 3.13
C SER A 206 -4.68 -19.21 1.69
N VAL A 207 -4.30 -20.10 0.78
CA VAL A 207 -4.74 -20.05 -0.61
C VAL A 207 -5.80 -21.13 -0.81
N ASP A 208 -6.96 -20.72 -1.31
CA ASP A 208 -8.09 -21.59 -1.58
C ASP A 208 -8.27 -21.80 -3.09
N SER A 209 -8.76 -22.99 -3.48
CA SER A 209 -9.03 -23.37 -4.87
C SER A 209 -10.44 -22.93 -5.33
N GLU A 210 -10.93 -21.83 -4.77
CA GLU A 210 -12.21 -21.21 -5.08
C GLU A 210 -11.97 -19.76 -5.47
N PRO A 211 -12.71 -19.19 -6.44
CA PRO A 211 -12.57 -17.78 -6.80
C PRO A 211 -12.94 -16.87 -5.62
N GLY A 212 -12.11 -15.88 -5.38
CA GLY A 212 -12.40 -14.84 -4.40
C GLY A 212 -13.25 -13.71 -4.97
N THR A 213 -13.86 -12.94 -4.09
CA THR A 213 -14.54 -11.70 -4.46
C THR A 213 -14.08 -10.57 -3.56
N TRP A 214 -13.89 -9.37 -4.14
CA TRP A 214 -13.62 -8.19 -3.34
C TRP A 214 -14.83 -7.88 -2.48
N SER A 215 -14.64 -7.77 -1.17
CA SER A 215 -15.70 -7.43 -0.21
C SER A 215 -16.30 -6.07 -0.55
N GLN A 216 -17.62 -5.99 -0.58
CA GLN A 216 -18.31 -4.70 -0.59
C GLN A 216 -18.49 -4.26 0.85
N ALA A 217 -17.90 -3.13 1.22
CA ALA A 217 -18.11 -2.53 2.52
C ALA A 217 -18.97 -1.28 2.41
N ASN A 218 -19.70 -0.98 3.46
CA ASN A 218 -20.57 0.18 3.50
C ASN A 218 -19.86 1.34 4.23
N TRP A 219 -18.82 1.86 3.60
CA TRP A 219 -18.09 3.04 4.09
C TRP A 219 -18.68 4.34 3.54
N CYS A 220 -18.08 5.47 3.87
CA CYS A 220 -18.44 6.75 3.24
C CYS A 220 -18.20 6.72 1.72
N VAL A 221 -18.89 7.60 0.99
CA VAL A 221 -18.87 7.63 -0.49
C VAL A 221 -17.44 7.72 -1.04
N ASP A 222 -16.61 8.61 -0.47
CA ASP A 222 -15.25 8.85 -0.96
C ASP A 222 -14.35 7.62 -0.76
N LEU A 223 -14.45 6.93 0.38
CA LEU A 223 -13.69 5.74 0.65
C LEU A 223 -14.13 4.56 -0.22
N ASN A 224 -15.44 4.41 -0.45
CA ASN A 224 -15.98 3.43 -1.38
C ASN A 224 -15.52 3.69 -2.82
N ASN A 225 -15.55 4.95 -3.26
CA ASN A 225 -15.05 5.31 -4.58
C ASN A 225 -13.55 5.01 -4.73
N CYS A 226 -12.74 5.35 -3.73
CA CYS A 226 -11.32 5.01 -3.69
C CYS A 226 -11.12 3.49 -3.77
N TYR A 227 -11.86 2.72 -2.98
CA TYR A 227 -11.81 1.25 -2.98
C TYR A 227 -12.14 0.63 -4.35
N GLN A 228 -13.08 1.21 -5.08
CA GLN A 228 -13.51 0.69 -6.38
C GLN A 228 -12.57 1.07 -7.52
N THR A 229 -11.98 2.26 -7.46
CA THR A 229 -11.22 2.82 -8.59
C THR A 229 -9.71 2.74 -8.45
N ASN A 230 -9.22 2.50 -7.23
CA ASN A 230 -7.79 2.38 -6.94
C ASN A 230 -7.44 0.93 -6.57
N PRO A 231 -6.65 0.22 -7.39
CA PRO A 231 -6.31 -1.19 -7.15
C PRO A 231 -5.69 -1.45 -5.77
N VAL A 232 -4.81 -0.57 -5.29
CA VAL A 232 -4.14 -0.78 -4.00
C VAL A 232 -5.04 -0.44 -2.80
N ALA A 233 -6.12 0.33 -3.00
CA ALA A 233 -7.10 0.57 -1.94
C ALA A 233 -7.90 -0.68 -1.55
N ARG A 234 -7.81 -1.78 -2.31
CA ARG A 234 -8.36 -3.08 -1.94
C ARG A 234 -7.81 -3.60 -0.60
N VAL A 235 -6.67 -3.09 -0.12
CA VAL A 235 -6.14 -3.37 1.23
C VAL A 235 -7.08 -2.91 2.35
N LEU A 236 -8.01 -2.00 2.08
CA LEU A 236 -9.04 -1.56 3.04
C LEU A 236 -9.89 -2.72 3.56
N SER A 237 -10.11 -3.78 2.77
CA SER A 237 -10.80 -4.99 3.22
C SER A 237 -10.07 -5.65 4.41
N LEU A 238 -8.73 -5.71 4.35
CA LEU A 238 -7.91 -6.23 5.46
C LEU A 238 -7.99 -5.29 6.68
N LEU A 239 -7.88 -3.99 6.45
CA LEU A 239 -7.89 -3.00 7.55
C LEU A 239 -9.24 -2.93 8.27
N ALA A 240 -10.34 -3.20 7.56
CA ALA A 240 -11.67 -3.26 8.13
C ALA A 240 -11.81 -4.34 9.21
N LEU A 241 -11.03 -5.43 9.16
CA LEU A 241 -10.99 -6.44 10.22
C LEU A 241 -10.53 -5.88 11.58
N PHE A 242 -9.76 -4.78 11.56
CA PHE A 242 -9.23 -4.14 12.77
C PHE A 242 -10.08 -2.94 13.22
N ALA A 243 -10.91 -2.40 12.33
CA ALA A 243 -11.71 -1.21 12.61
C ALA A 243 -13.08 -1.57 13.17
N GLN A 244 -13.61 -2.75 12.86
CA GLN A 244 -14.93 -3.20 13.29
C GLN A 244 -14.83 -3.96 14.62
N GLY A 245 -15.73 -3.63 15.58
CA GLY A 245 -15.79 -4.33 16.87
C GLY A 245 -16.20 -5.81 16.74
N SER A 246 -16.07 -6.57 17.81
CA SER A 246 -16.31 -8.02 17.92
C SER A 246 -17.75 -8.43 17.54
N GLY A 247 -18.04 -8.61 16.28
CA GLY A 247 -19.36 -9.01 15.75
C GLY A 247 -19.43 -9.13 14.23
N SER A 248 -18.39 -8.67 13.53
CA SER A 248 -18.26 -8.77 12.08
C SER A 248 -17.54 -10.05 11.63
N SER A 249 -17.56 -10.35 10.33
CA SER A 249 -16.84 -11.47 9.75
C SER A 249 -15.37 -11.45 10.17
N ASN A 250 -14.90 -12.57 10.72
CA ASN A 250 -13.49 -12.72 11.14
C ASN A 250 -12.57 -13.13 9.99
N SER A 251 -13.05 -13.14 8.75
CA SER A 251 -12.30 -13.53 7.57
C SER A 251 -12.70 -12.73 6.35
N ILE A 252 -11.74 -12.57 5.44
CA ILE A 252 -11.94 -11.98 4.11
C ILE A 252 -11.33 -12.92 3.06
N SER A 253 -11.91 -12.93 1.85
CA SER A 253 -11.37 -13.63 0.69
C SER A 253 -11.09 -12.61 -0.40
N MET A 254 -9.89 -12.62 -0.95
CA MET A 254 -9.43 -11.71 -2.01
C MET A 254 -9.09 -12.52 -3.26
N PRO A 255 -9.46 -12.09 -4.47
CA PRO A 255 -9.06 -12.76 -5.69
C PRO A 255 -7.54 -12.82 -5.85
N LEU A 256 -6.99 -13.99 -6.18
CA LEU A 256 -5.62 -14.17 -6.67
C LEU A 256 -5.60 -14.40 -8.17
N SER A 257 -6.57 -15.17 -8.65
CA SER A 257 -6.80 -15.48 -10.06
C SER A 257 -8.28 -15.74 -10.31
N GLU A 258 -8.64 -16.14 -11.52
CA GLU A 258 -10.01 -16.56 -11.86
C GLU A 258 -10.46 -17.82 -11.09
N ALA A 259 -9.53 -18.62 -10.57
CA ALA A 259 -9.79 -19.92 -9.96
C ALA A 259 -9.31 -20.03 -8.51
N THR A 260 -8.64 -19.00 -7.97
CA THR A 260 -8.04 -19.07 -6.63
C THR A 260 -8.22 -17.77 -5.86
N SER A 261 -8.24 -17.88 -4.55
CA SER A 261 -8.31 -16.74 -3.64
C SER A 261 -7.30 -16.81 -2.50
N LEU A 262 -7.01 -15.65 -1.94
CA LEU A 262 -6.28 -15.49 -0.69
C LEU A 262 -7.29 -15.25 0.43
N THR A 263 -7.39 -16.19 1.35
CA THR A 263 -8.22 -16.04 2.55
C THR A 263 -7.37 -15.58 3.71
N ILE A 264 -7.79 -14.49 4.35
CA ILE A 264 -7.18 -13.95 5.57
C ILE A 264 -8.19 -14.10 6.69
N GLN A 265 -7.79 -14.75 7.77
CA GLN A 265 -8.62 -15.02 8.93
C GLN A 265 -8.01 -14.39 10.18
N GLN A 266 -8.85 -13.70 10.96
CA GLN A 266 -8.48 -13.23 12.27
C GLN A 266 -8.51 -14.40 13.25
N LEU A 267 -7.40 -14.63 13.94
CA LEU A 267 -7.27 -15.68 14.94
C LEU A 267 -7.87 -15.19 16.28
N LYS A 268 -8.56 -16.10 16.97
CA LYS A 268 -9.03 -15.79 18.31
C LYS A 268 -7.85 -15.75 19.28
N SER A 269 -7.73 -14.66 20.04
CA SER A 269 -6.72 -14.47 21.09
C SER A 269 -6.90 -15.45 22.25
#